data_0b61ddb0ee94820ecd537b87a53c1206
#
_entry.id   0b61ddb0ee94820ecd537b87a53c1206
#
_cell.length_a   1.000
_cell.length_b   1.000
_cell.length_c   1.000
_cell.angle_alpha   90.00
_cell.angle_beta   90.00
_cell.angle_gamma   90.00
#
_symmetry.space_group_name_H-M   'P 1'
#
loop_
_entity.id
_entity.type
_entity.pdbx_description
1 polymer ?
#
loop_
_entity_poly.entity_id
_entity_poly.type
_entity_poly.pdbx_seq_one_letter_code
_entity_poly.pdbx_strand_id
1 'polypeptide(L)'
;AGPRGLFKKSQVVLSAGDHVLPSLGEKMPDGTILGARGAYGLMSPKSALNDWWWDIYSKAYNVYPVQAPYRMVQSLLGLKLAVEKAMAANGGKKPTPEQLAAALRGLEWDSPAGKIRMALGNGHQAIQETAIGKTRYDAARKMVMLDDIVRFPAECVNPPANMKSEDWIKAGFPGAKGCP
;
A
#
# COMPACT_ATOMS: atom_id res chain seq x y z
N ALA A 1 20.93 -15.14 10.78
CA ALA A 1 20.44 -14.21 11.83
C ALA A 1 19.85 -14.99 13.01
N GLY A 2 18.92 -15.94 12.79
CA GLY A 2 18.28 -16.73 13.84
C GLY A 2 19.26 -17.46 14.77
N PRO A 3 20.19 -18.32 14.26
CA PRO A 3 21.13 -19.05 15.11
C PRO A 3 22.07 -18.16 15.93
N ARG A 4 22.30 -16.91 15.48
CA ARG A 4 23.11 -15.92 16.21
C ARG A 4 22.32 -15.11 17.24
N GLY A 5 21.04 -15.39 17.42
CA GLY A 5 20.19 -14.73 18.41
C GLY A 5 19.87 -13.27 18.12
N LEU A 6 19.96 -12.81 16.87
CA LEU A 6 19.69 -11.40 16.49
C LEU A 6 18.30 -10.96 16.97
N PHE A 7 17.27 -11.74 16.67
CA PHE A 7 15.88 -11.43 17.03
C PHE A 7 15.58 -11.46 18.54
N LYS A 8 16.48 -12.02 19.35
CA LYS A 8 16.39 -11.94 20.82
C LYS A 8 17.05 -10.69 21.40
N LYS A 9 17.96 -10.07 20.64
CA LYS A 9 18.77 -8.94 21.10
C LYS A 9 18.39 -7.61 20.47
N SER A 10 17.63 -7.66 19.35
CA SER A 10 17.31 -6.49 18.56
C SER A 10 15.89 -6.58 18.01
N GLN A 11 15.18 -5.47 18.00
CA GLN A 11 13.94 -5.33 17.25
C GLN A 11 14.31 -5.19 15.77
N VAL A 12 13.76 -6.05 14.92
CA VAL A 12 14.00 -6.02 13.49
C VAL A 12 12.80 -5.40 12.78
N VAL A 13 13.08 -4.41 11.94
CA VAL A 13 12.07 -3.70 11.13
C VAL A 13 12.41 -3.89 9.66
N LEU A 14 11.44 -4.36 8.88
CA LEU A 14 11.55 -4.56 7.44
C LEU A 14 10.52 -3.69 6.72
N SER A 15 10.98 -2.69 5.98
CA SER A 15 10.11 -1.86 5.13
C SER A 15 9.69 -2.55 3.83
N ALA A 16 10.33 -3.67 3.51
CA ALA A 16 10.01 -4.55 2.39
C ALA A 16 10.20 -6.00 2.85
N GLY A 17 9.47 -6.94 2.27
CA GLY A 17 9.64 -8.36 2.64
C GLY A 17 8.32 -9.12 2.72
N ASP A 18 7.19 -8.46 2.53
CA ASP A 18 5.88 -9.10 2.46
C ASP A 18 5.82 -10.20 1.38
N HIS A 19 6.52 -10.00 0.28
CA HIS A 19 6.58 -10.93 -0.85
C HIS A 19 7.33 -12.25 -0.55
N VAL A 20 8.16 -12.28 0.48
CA VAL A 20 8.89 -13.50 0.87
C VAL A 20 8.21 -14.27 2.01
N LEU A 21 7.19 -13.70 2.66
CA LEU A 21 6.48 -14.36 3.75
C LEU A 21 5.91 -15.74 3.36
N PRO A 22 5.27 -15.91 2.18
CA PRO A 22 4.78 -17.22 1.76
C PRO A 22 5.88 -18.27 1.64
N SER A 23 7.07 -17.86 1.19
CA SER A 23 8.22 -18.77 1.01
C SER A 23 8.97 -19.07 2.30
N LEU A 24 9.00 -18.13 3.24
CA LEU A 24 9.66 -18.30 4.53
C LEU A 24 8.85 -19.18 5.47
N GLY A 25 7.52 -19.02 5.49
CA GLY A 25 6.64 -19.79 6.37
C GLY A 25 7.13 -19.78 7.81
N GLU A 26 7.25 -20.97 8.43
CA GLU A 26 7.71 -21.15 9.80
C GLU A 26 9.14 -20.63 10.09
N LYS A 27 9.93 -20.39 9.06
CA LYS A 27 11.29 -19.84 9.21
C LYS A 27 11.30 -18.33 9.41
N MET A 28 10.15 -17.66 9.22
CA MET A 28 10.04 -16.24 9.52
C MET A 28 10.01 -16.01 11.02
N PRO A 29 10.94 -15.24 11.59
CA PRO A 29 10.93 -14.96 13.02
C PRO A 29 9.69 -14.19 13.44
N ASP A 30 9.03 -14.64 14.52
CA ASP A 30 7.93 -13.93 15.13
C ASP A 30 8.40 -12.60 15.73
N GLY A 31 7.50 -11.60 15.73
CA GLY A 31 7.76 -10.28 16.28
C GLY A 31 8.58 -9.35 15.36
N THR A 32 8.93 -9.77 14.15
CA THR A 32 9.53 -8.88 13.17
C THR A 32 8.49 -7.84 12.73
N ILE A 33 8.82 -6.55 12.81
CA ILE A 33 7.96 -5.48 12.31
C ILE A 33 8.09 -5.41 10.79
N LEU A 34 6.96 -5.49 10.11
CA LEU A 34 6.88 -5.47 8.65
C LEU A 34 5.89 -4.39 8.19
N GLY A 35 6.22 -3.67 7.12
CA GLY A 35 5.28 -2.72 6.50
C GLY A 35 5.90 -1.44 6.00
N ALA A 36 5.15 -0.33 6.14
CA ALA A 36 5.53 1.04 5.80
C ALA A 36 5.59 1.39 4.29
N ARG A 37 5.11 0.51 3.40
CA ARG A 37 5.04 0.80 1.95
C ARG A 37 3.61 0.89 1.39
N GLY A 38 2.63 0.80 2.26
CA GLY A 38 1.21 0.75 1.97
C GLY A 38 0.52 -0.39 2.71
N ALA A 39 -0.80 -0.38 2.73
CA ALA A 39 -1.61 -1.38 3.41
C ALA A 39 -1.91 -2.56 2.45
N TYR A 40 -0.91 -3.36 2.13
CA TYR A 40 -1.00 -4.45 1.17
C TYR A 40 -1.07 -5.84 1.83
N GLY A 41 -1.55 -6.82 1.10
CA GLY A 41 -1.56 -8.21 1.52
C GLY A 41 -2.27 -8.40 2.86
N LEU A 42 -1.58 -9.00 3.82
CA LEU A 42 -2.09 -9.24 5.18
C LEU A 42 -2.45 -7.95 5.95
N MET A 43 -1.94 -6.79 5.51
CA MET A 43 -2.24 -5.48 6.09
C MET A 43 -3.36 -4.74 5.36
N SER A 44 -3.92 -5.30 4.27
CA SER A 44 -4.97 -4.61 3.51
C SER A 44 -6.24 -4.42 4.35
N PRO A 45 -7.00 -3.32 4.10
CA PRO A 45 -8.26 -3.09 4.78
C PRO A 45 -9.30 -4.14 4.34
N LYS A 46 -10.21 -4.47 5.22
CA LYS A 46 -11.37 -5.31 4.85
C LYS A 46 -12.32 -4.49 3.99
N SER A 47 -12.57 -4.97 2.78
CA SER A 47 -13.54 -4.39 1.84
C SER A 47 -13.95 -5.44 0.80
N ALA A 48 -15.13 -5.29 0.21
CA ALA A 48 -15.58 -6.17 -0.87
C ALA A 48 -14.60 -6.16 -2.06
N LEU A 49 -13.98 -5.02 -2.35
CA LEU A 49 -12.99 -4.91 -3.42
C LEU A 49 -11.69 -5.67 -3.10
N ASN A 50 -11.28 -5.67 -1.82
CA ASN A 50 -10.13 -6.46 -1.38
C ASN A 50 -10.43 -7.96 -1.38
N ASP A 51 -11.62 -8.36 -0.91
CA ASP A 51 -12.06 -9.76 -0.90
C ASP A 51 -12.11 -10.32 -2.33
N TRP A 52 -12.69 -9.56 -3.26
CA TRP A 52 -12.68 -9.88 -4.69
C TRP A 52 -11.25 -10.06 -5.23
N TRP A 53 -10.32 -9.13 -4.91
CA TRP A 53 -8.94 -9.18 -5.37
C TRP A 53 -8.19 -10.40 -4.82
N TRP A 54 -8.37 -10.69 -3.54
CA TRP A 54 -7.78 -11.88 -2.91
C TRP A 54 -8.28 -13.15 -3.55
N ASP A 55 -9.57 -13.26 -3.77
CA ASP A 55 -10.20 -14.46 -4.33
C ASP A 55 -9.66 -14.76 -5.74
N ILE A 56 -9.71 -13.81 -6.65
CA ILE A 56 -9.24 -14.04 -8.03
C ILE A 56 -7.73 -14.29 -8.09
N TYR A 57 -6.93 -13.56 -7.31
CA TYR A 57 -5.49 -13.72 -7.32
C TYR A 57 -5.08 -15.06 -6.71
N SER A 58 -5.63 -15.40 -5.55
CA SER A 58 -5.29 -16.65 -4.87
C SER A 58 -5.73 -17.89 -5.67
N LYS A 59 -6.86 -17.82 -6.36
CA LYS A 59 -7.28 -18.89 -7.29
C LYS A 59 -6.34 -19.07 -8.48
N ALA A 60 -5.81 -17.97 -8.99
CA ALA A 60 -4.91 -18.02 -10.16
C ALA A 60 -3.49 -18.49 -9.81
N TYR A 61 -2.98 -18.14 -8.64
CA TYR A 61 -1.57 -18.31 -8.30
C TYR A 61 -1.32 -19.20 -7.06
N ASN A 62 -2.36 -19.67 -6.39
CA ASN A 62 -2.29 -20.45 -5.15
C ASN A 62 -1.48 -19.79 -4.02
N VAL A 63 -1.49 -18.44 -4.00
CA VAL A 63 -0.84 -17.60 -2.99
C VAL A 63 -1.60 -16.28 -2.88
N TYR A 64 -1.59 -15.66 -1.70
CA TYR A 64 -2.24 -14.36 -1.54
C TYR A 64 -1.47 -13.23 -2.23
N PRO A 65 -2.14 -12.16 -2.68
CA PRO A 65 -1.49 -11.04 -3.34
C PRO A 65 -0.64 -10.24 -2.33
N VAL A 66 0.56 -9.87 -2.74
CA VAL A 66 1.52 -9.03 -2.01
C VAL A 66 1.63 -7.64 -2.64
N GLN A 67 2.60 -6.82 -2.23
CA GLN A 67 2.74 -5.43 -2.65
C GLN A 67 2.65 -5.21 -4.18
N ALA A 68 3.41 -5.95 -4.97
CA ALA A 68 3.51 -5.69 -6.41
C ALA A 68 2.17 -5.86 -7.16
N PRO A 69 1.44 -6.98 -7.01
CA PRO A 69 0.12 -7.13 -7.61
C PRO A 69 -0.90 -6.11 -7.09
N TYR A 70 -0.85 -5.70 -5.81
CA TYR A 70 -1.70 -4.62 -5.31
C TYR A 70 -1.46 -3.30 -6.04
N ARG A 71 -0.19 -2.90 -6.21
CA ARG A 71 0.15 -1.68 -6.94
C ARG A 71 -0.30 -1.72 -8.38
N MET A 72 -0.19 -2.89 -9.03
CA MET A 72 -0.65 -3.04 -10.40
C MET A 72 -2.17 -2.83 -10.52
N VAL A 73 -2.98 -3.51 -9.69
CA VAL A 73 -4.43 -3.35 -9.74
C VAL A 73 -4.87 -1.94 -9.38
N GLN A 74 -4.23 -1.29 -8.40
CA GLN A 74 -4.47 0.12 -8.07
C GLN A 74 -4.24 1.04 -9.27
N SER A 75 -3.12 0.86 -9.96
CA SER A 75 -2.76 1.66 -11.14
C SER A 75 -3.75 1.44 -12.29
N LEU A 76 -4.16 0.20 -12.53
CA LEU A 76 -5.14 -0.11 -13.57
C LEU A 76 -6.52 0.49 -13.29
N LEU A 77 -6.98 0.42 -12.03
CA LEU A 77 -8.26 1.04 -11.63
C LEU A 77 -8.21 2.57 -11.78
N GLY A 78 -7.13 3.21 -11.34
CA GLY A 78 -6.94 4.65 -11.52
C GLY A 78 -6.83 5.06 -12.99
N LEU A 79 -6.10 4.29 -13.80
CA LEU A 79 -5.98 4.52 -15.24
C LEU A 79 -7.34 4.39 -15.94
N LYS A 80 -8.12 3.35 -15.62
CA LYS A 80 -9.47 3.17 -16.14
C LYS A 80 -10.33 4.41 -15.89
N LEU A 81 -10.40 4.88 -14.65
CA LEU A 81 -11.18 6.06 -14.28
C LEU A 81 -10.68 7.34 -14.96
N ALA A 82 -9.36 7.50 -15.09
CA ALA A 82 -8.78 8.63 -15.79
C ALA A 82 -9.14 8.64 -17.29
N VAL A 83 -9.11 7.47 -17.93
CA VAL A 83 -9.52 7.32 -19.34
C VAL A 83 -11.01 7.63 -19.50
N GLU A 84 -11.87 7.09 -18.66
CA GLU A 84 -13.31 7.34 -18.68
C GLU A 84 -13.63 8.85 -18.52
N LYS A 85 -12.98 9.49 -17.54
CA LYS A 85 -13.09 10.95 -17.30
C LYS A 85 -12.61 11.77 -18.50
N ALA A 86 -11.47 11.41 -19.07
CA ALA A 86 -10.92 12.10 -20.24
C ALA A 86 -11.79 11.90 -21.49
N MET A 87 -12.30 10.70 -21.72
CA MET A 87 -13.22 10.41 -22.82
C MET A 87 -14.54 11.18 -22.68
N ALA A 88 -15.10 11.24 -21.48
CA ALA A 88 -16.32 12.03 -21.23
C ALA A 88 -16.11 13.50 -21.56
N ALA A 89 -14.95 14.06 -21.20
CA ALA A 89 -14.60 15.45 -21.54
C ALA A 89 -14.27 15.67 -23.04
N ASN A 90 -13.95 14.62 -23.78
CA ASN A 90 -13.52 14.67 -25.19
C ASN A 90 -14.57 14.11 -26.17
N GLY A 91 -15.85 14.15 -25.80
CA GLY A 91 -16.95 13.67 -26.65
C GLY A 91 -16.84 12.18 -27.01
N GLY A 92 -16.34 11.34 -26.10
CA GLY A 92 -16.20 9.89 -26.28
C GLY A 92 -14.98 9.44 -27.07
N LYS A 93 -14.14 10.38 -27.56
CA LYS A 93 -12.94 10.04 -28.34
C LYS A 93 -11.79 9.58 -27.46
N LYS A 94 -10.88 8.76 -28.03
CA LYS A 94 -9.65 8.36 -27.35
C LYS A 94 -8.85 9.57 -26.88
N PRO A 95 -8.49 9.67 -25.60
CA PRO A 95 -7.72 10.80 -25.08
C PRO A 95 -6.27 10.79 -25.55
N THR A 96 -5.68 11.98 -25.68
CA THR A 96 -4.22 12.13 -25.80
C THR A 96 -3.55 11.89 -24.45
N PRO A 97 -2.22 11.64 -24.41
CA PRO A 97 -1.46 11.54 -23.16
C PRO A 97 -1.65 12.77 -22.25
N GLU A 98 -1.71 13.97 -22.78
CA GLU A 98 -1.88 15.23 -22.05
C GLU A 98 -3.28 15.32 -21.43
N GLN A 99 -4.32 14.91 -22.16
CA GLN A 99 -5.69 14.84 -21.66
C GLN A 99 -5.81 13.81 -20.55
N LEU A 100 -5.12 12.67 -20.68
CA LEU A 100 -5.09 11.64 -19.66
C LEU A 100 -4.36 12.12 -18.39
N ALA A 101 -3.21 12.77 -18.54
CA ALA A 101 -2.47 13.37 -17.43
C ALA A 101 -3.32 14.45 -16.70
N ALA A 102 -4.03 15.28 -17.45
CA ALA A 102 -4.94 16.27 -16.87
C ALA A 102 -6.11 15.61 -16.12
N ALA A 103 -6.64 14.49 -16.62
CA ALA A 103 -7.71 13.74 -15.97
C ALA A 103 -7.27 13.06 -14.69
N LEU A 104 -6.01 12.65 -14.59
CA LEU A 104 -5.41 12.07 -13.36
C LEU A 104 -5.27 13.11 -12.25
N ARG A 105 -5.10 14.38 -12.55
CA ARG A 105 -4.88 15.43 -11.56
C ARG A 105 -6.01 15.44 -10.53
N GLY A 106 -5.66 15.23 -9.26
CA GLY A 106 -6.59 15.23 -8.14
C GLY A 106 -7.60 14.08 -8.14
N LEU A 107 -7.41 13.06 -8.98
CA LEU A 107 -8.30 11.91 -9.04
C LEU A 107 -8.23 11.11 -7.74
N GLU A 108 -9.39 10.67 -7.27
CA GLU A 108 -9.51 9.75 -6.13
C GLU A 108 -10.26 8.50 -6.56
N TRP A 109 -9.86 7.35 -6.02
CA TRP A 109 -10.56 6.08 -6.24
C TRP A 109 -10.34 5.09 -5.10
N ASP A 110 -11.26 4.15 -4.99
CA ASP A 110 -11.11 3.03 -4.08
C ASP A 110 -10.32 1.92 -4.74
N SER A 111 -9.46 1.28 -3.96
CA SER A 111 -8.64 0.15 -4.38
C SER A 111 -8.70 -0.98 -3.35
N PRO A 112 -8.22 -2.19 -3.68
CA PRO A 112 -8.11 -3.27 -2.70
C PRO A 112 -7.28 -2.92 -1.46
N ALA A 113 -6.37 -1.95 -1.55
CA ALA A 113 -5.57 -1.48 -0.43
C ALA A 113 -6.09 -0.15 0.18
N GLY A 114 -7.36 0.17 -0.03
CA GLY A 114 -7.97 1.40 0.45
C GLY A 114 -7.99 2.53 -0.59
N LYS A 115 -8.30 3.73 -0.13
CA LYS A 115 -8.45 4.90 -0.98
C LYS A 115 -7.09 5.41 -1.49
N ILE A 116 -7.04 5.70 -2.77
CA ILE A 116 -5.91 6.34 -3.45
C ILE A 116 -6.31 7.75 -3.83
N ARG A 117 -5.42 8.73 -3.67
CA ARG A 117 -5.64 10.11 -4.07
C ARG A 117 -4.40 10.67 -4.77
N MET A 118 -4.59 11.26 -5.93
CA MET A 118 -3.55 11.97 -6.67
C MET A 118 -3.39 13.38 -6.08
N ALA A 119 -2.52 13.53 -5.07
CA ALA A 119 -2.44 14.72 -4.22
C ALA A 119 -1.13 15.50 -4.35
N LEU A 120 0.01 14.81 -4.45
CA LEU A 120 1.33 15.46 -4.50
C LEU A 120 1.75 15.72 -5.95
N GLY A 121 2.84 16.49 -6.13
CA GLY A 121 3.35 16.81 -7.48
C GLY A 121 2.31 17.45 -8.38
N ASN A 122 1.61 18.49 -7.90
CA ASN A 122 0.49 19.12 -8.60
C ASN A 122 -0.65 18.15 -8.98
N GLY A 123 -0.88 17.13 -8.14
CA GLY A 123 -1.90 16.13 -8.35
C GLY A 123 -1.50 14.99 -9.29
N HIS A 124 -0.22 14.78 -9.53
CA HIS A 124 0.31 13.69 -10.37
C HIS A 124 1.02 12.59 -9.60
N GLN A 125 1.14 12.72 -8.27
CA GLN A 125 1.67 11.68 -7.40
C GLN A 125 0.61 11.21 -6.42
N ALA A 126 0.40 9.90 -6.38
CA ALA A 126 -0.58 9.28 -5.51
C ALA A 126 -0.10 9.21 -4.05
N ILE A 127 -1.03 9.40 -3.14
CA ILE A 127 -0.89 9.10 -1.72
C ILE A 127 -1.92 8.06 -1.29
N GLN A 128 -1.58 7.31 -0.25
CA GLN A 128 -2.46 6.30 0.36
C GLN A 128 -2.06 6.08 1.82
N GLU A 129 -2.92 5.43 2.58
CA GLU A 129 -2.56 4.94 3.91
C GLU A 129 -1.39 3.96 3.85
N THR A 130 -0.64 3.85 4.93
CA THR A 130 0.30 2.77 5.15
C THR A 130 -0.04 1.99 6.40
N ALA A 131 0.53 0.80 6.53
CA ALA A 131 0.35 -0.03 7.71
C ALA A 131 1.65 -0.74 8.07
N ILE A 132 1.79 -1.05 9.35
CA ILE A 132 2.83 -1.92 9.90
C ILE A 132 2.17 -2.98 10.77
N GLY A 133 2.79 -4.13 10.87
CA GLY A 133 2.34 -5.21 11.75
C GLY A 133 3.52 -6.06 12.21
N LYS A 134 3.30 -6.95 13.19
CA LYS A 134 4.29 -7.89 13.69
C LYS A 134 4.03 -9.27 13.13
N THR A 135 5.06 -9.92 12.62
CA THR A 135 4.97 -11.27 12.10
C THR A 135 4.68 -12.27 13.21
N ARG A 136 3.83 -13.25 12.92
CA ARG A 136 3.56 -14.44 13.72
C ARG A 136 3.27 -15.61 12.80
N TYR A 137 3.93 -16.75 13.03
CA TYR A 137 3.59 -17.96 12.31
C TYR A 137 2.32 -18.62 12.87
N ASP A 138 1.36 -18.89 12.00
CA ASP A 138 0.13 -19.61 12.33
C ASP A 138 0.25 -21.05 11.85
N ALA A 139 0.47 -21.97 12.80
CA ALA A 139 0.68 -23.39 12.50
C ALA A 139 -0.59 -24.06 11.93
N ALA A 140 -1.79 -23.60 12.30
CA ALA A 140 -3.04 -24.17 11.80
C ALA A 140 -3.27 -23.79 10.31
N ARG A 141 -2.91 -22.57 9.93
CA ARG A 141 -2.98 -22.08 8.56
C ARG A 141 -1.72 -22.35 7.75
N LYS A 142 -0.65 -22.78 8.39
CA LYS A 142 0.69 -23.01 7.80
C LYS A 142 1.23 -21.77 7.08
N MET A 143 0.97 -20.58 7.61
CA MET A 143 1.39 -19.32 7.01
C MET A 143 1.76 -18.27 8.06
N VAL A 144 2.56 -17.28 7.63
CA VAL A 144 2.84 -16.12 8.45
C VAL A 144 1.63 -15.20 8.44
N MET A 145 1.19 -14.79 9.61
CA MET A 145 0.17 -13.75 9.83
C MET A 145 0.82 -12.47 10.36
N LEU A 146 0.08 -11.40 10.38
CA LEU A 146 0.50 -10.14 11.00
C LEU A 146 -0.47 -9.79 12.12
N ASP A 147 0.07 -9.62 13.30
CA ASP A 147 -0.64 -9.13 14.49
C ASP A 147 -0.29 -7.66 14.76
N ASP A 148 -0.99 -7.02 15.69
CA ASP A 148 -0.77 -5.62 16.12
C ASP A 148 -0.69 -4.66 14.92
N ILE A 149 -1.58 -4.79 13.96
CA ILE A 149 -1.56 -3.95 12.76
C ILE A 149 -1.96 -2.52 13.15
N VAL A 150 -1.01 -1.60 12.96
CA VAL A 150 -1.23 -0.15 13.11
C VAL A 150 -1.33 0.47 11.71
N ARG A 151 -2.36 1.29 11.49
CA ARG A 151 -2.61 1.99 10.23
C ARG A 151 -2.34 3.47 10.38
N PHE A 152 -1.67 4.03 9.40
CA PHE A 152 -1.35 5.44 9.34
C PHE A 152 -2.08 6.05 8.14
N PRO A 153 -3.02 6.98 8.36
CA PRO A 153 -3.66 7.74 7.29
C PRO A 153 -2.64 8.35 6.32
N ALA A 154 -3.06 8.57 5.08
CA ALA A 154 -2.17 9.10 4.05
C ALA A 154 -1.51 10.42 4.46
N GLU A 155 -2.24 11.27 5.17
CA GLU A 155 -1.78 12.57 5.64
C GLU A 155 -0.72 12.49 6.75
N CYS A 156 -0.65 11.36 7.45
CA CYS A 156 0.36 11.12 8.50
C CYS A 156 1.73 10.74 7.94
N VAL A 157 1.76 10.23 6.72
CA VAL A 157 2.97 9.63 6.13
C VAL A 157 3.39 10.30 4.81
N ASN A 158 2.69 11.37 4.44
CA ASN A 158 3.00 12.17 3.26
C ASN A 158 3.01 13.66 3.62
N PRO A 159 3.85 14.49 2.97
CA PRO A 159 3.81 15.94 3.16
C PRO A 159 2.49 16.53 2.64
N PRO A 160 2.10 17.73 3.11
CA PRO A 160 1.04 18.51 2.48
C PRO A 160 1.31 18.73 0.98
N ALA A 161 0.24 18.86 0.19
CA ALA A 161 0.31 18.94 -1.28
C ALA A 161 1.29 20.01 -1.82
N ASN A 162 1.44 21.12 -1.09
CA ASN A 162 2.27 22.25 -1.49
C ASN A 162 3.65 22.28 -0.80
N MET A 163 4.04 21.21 -0.14
CA MET A 163 5.31 21.11 0.60
C MET A 163 6.17 20.01 0.01
N LYS A 164 7.46 20.29 -0.21
CA LYS A 164 8.43 19.26 -0.57
C LYS A 164 8.75 18.37 0.64
N SER A 165 9.06 17.11 0.39
CA SER A 165 9.37 16.15 1.46
C SER A 165 10.52 16.62 2.36
N GLU A 166 11.56 17.21 1.77
CA GLU A 166 12.71 17.74 2.50
C GLU A 166 12.34 18.89 3.47
N ASP A 167 11.45 19.78 3.01
CA ASP A 167 10.98 20.89 3.83
C ASP A 167 10.04 20.41 4.94
N TRP A 168 9.23 19.39 4.64
CA TRP A 168 8.36 18.73 5.62
C TRP A 168 9.16 18.07 6.73
N ILE A 169 10.24 17.35 6.39
CA ILE A 169 11.16 16.73 7.35
C ILE A 169 11.84 17.80 8.22
N LYS A 170 12.41 18.85 7.59
CA LYS A 170 13.08 19.96 8.30
C LYS A 170 12.14 20.69 9.24
N ALA A 171 10.86 20.82 8.90
CA ALA A 171 9.84 21.44 9.72
C ALA A 171 9.29 20.54 10.85
N GLY A 172 9.81 19.33 11.02
CA GLY A 172 9.38 18.38 12.05
C GLY A 172 8.02 17.77 11.78
N PHE A 173 7.74 17.44 10.53
CA PHE A 173 6.52 16.73 10.09
C PHE A 173 5.21 17.45 10.47
N PRO A 174 5.02 18.72 10.07
CA PRO A 174 3.77 19.43 10.38
C PRO A 174 2.57 18.68 9.78
N GLY A 175 1.50 18.56 10.57
CA GLY A 175 0.31 17.77 10.21
C GLY A 175 0.36 16.31 10.66
N ALA A 176 1.50 15.78 11.07
CA ALA A 176 1.60 14.41 11.61
C ALA A 176 1.29 14.34 13.13
N LYS A 177 0.99 15.45 13.79
CA LYS A 177 0.58 15.47 15.20
C LYS A 177 -0.78 14.77 15.37
N GLY A 178 -0.87 13.83 16.32
CA GLY A 178 -2.06 13.03 16.56
C GLY A 178 -2.20 11.79 15.66
N CYS A 179 -1.19 11.49 14.87
CA CYS A 179 -1.08 10.22 14.17
C CYS A 179 -0.73 9.06 15.12
N PRO A 180 -1.15 7.81 14.83
CA PRO A 180 -0.88 6.63 15.66
C PRO A 180 0.60 6.39 15.92
#